data_4b43884bfef7448173fb676d3950271e
#
_entry.id   4b43884bfef7448173fb676d3950271e
#
_cell.length_a   1.000
_cell.length_b   1.000
_cell.length_c   1.000
_cell.angle_alpha   90.00
_cell.angle_beta   90.00
_cell.angle_gamma   90.00
#
_symmetry.space_group_name_H-M   'P 1'
#
loop_
_entity.id
_entity.type
_entity.pdbx_description
1 polymer ?
#
loop_
_entity_poly.entity_id
_entity_poly.type
_entity_poly.pdbx_seq_one_letter_code
_entity_poly.pdbx_strand_id
1 'polypeptide(L)'
;GPDKGDLQSVKYDNDFGAWIMPFIMAAINTRVVRRSHALNDYVYGKDFRYDEAMSSGQGITGRIKGYAGLVALGALMLGKPDSLYRKLLSKVLPSPGEGPSAEERESGYFNFTVIGKFKNGKLITAKVTGDRDPGYGSTSKMLGESAACLALDGKKGTQKSGVLTPSTAMGDALLNRLEENAGLSFTILS
;
A
#
# COMPACT_ATOMS: atom_id res chain seq x y z
N GLY A 1 18.57 10.17 -5.14
CA GLY A 1 18.33 9.72 -3.76
C GLY A 1 18.86 8.31 -3.53
N PRO A 2 18.86 7.80 -2.29
CA PRO A 2 19.37 6.48 -1.95
C PRO A 2 18.43 5.34 -2.38
N ASP A 3 17.23 5.65 -2.82
CA ASP A 3 16.23 4.66 -3.23
C ASP A 3 16.67 3.86 -4.45
N LYS A 4 16.41 2.56 -4.38
CA LYS A 4 16.48 1.67 -5.54
C LYS A 4 15.13 1.68 -6.28
N GLY A 5 15.10 1.12 -7.49
CA GLY A 5 13.84 0.85 -8.18
C GLY A 5 12.95 -0.12 -7.38
N ASP A 6 11.64 -0.07 -7.64
CA ASP A 6 10.67 -0.99 -7.03
C ASP A 6 11.03 -2.45 -7.36
N LEU A 7 10.65 -3.39 -6.52
CA LEU A 7 10.91 -4.81 -6.70
C LEU A 7 10.34 -5.30 -8.06
N GLN A 8 11.20 -5.98 -8.85
CA GLN A 8 10.83 -6.47 -10.20
C GLN A 8 10.79 -8.00 -10.29
N SER A 9 11.19 -8.72 -9.25
CA SER A 9 11.31 -10.17 -9.25
C SER A 9 10.87 -10.79 -7.94
N VAL A 10 10.63 -12.10 -7.96
CA VAL A 10 10.36 -12.87 -6.73
C VAL A 10 11.67 -13.09 -6.00
N LYS A 11 11.69 -12.82 -4.71
CA LYS A 11 12.83 -13.11 -3.82
C LYS A 11 12.38 -13.56 -2.45
N TYR A 12 13.25 -14.24 -1.72
CA TYR A 12 13.06 -14.47 -0.29
C TYR A 12 13.53 -13.24 0.48
N ASP A 13 12.70 -12.78 1.39
CA ASP A 13 13.02 -11.66 2.28
C ASP A 13 13.23 -12.18 3.70
N ASN A 14 14.44 -11.96 4.23
CA ASN A 14 14.83 -12.48 5.54
C ASN A 14 14.17 -11.71 6.69
N ASP A 15 13.91 -10.42 6.51
CA ASP A 15 13.30 -9.60 7.56
C ASP A 15 11.80 -9.98 7.74
N PHE A 16 11.12 -10.36 6.64
CA PHE A 16 9.75 -10.90 6.68
C PHE A 16 9.70 -12.41 6.89
N GLY A 17 10.79 -13.15 6.66
CA GLY A 17 10.81 -14.61 6.71
C GLY A 17 9.94 -15.28 5.65
N ALA A 18 9.72 -14.65 4.51
CA ALA A 18 8.79 -15.07 3.48
C ALA A 18 9.28 -14.76 2.06
N TRP A 19 8.72 -15.44 1.08
CA TRP A 19 8.83 -15.06 -0.33
C TRP A 19 7.97 -13.82 -0.60
N ILE A 20 8.56 -12.88 -1.31
CA ILE A 20 7.90 -11.65 -1.74
C ILE A 20 7.96 -11.50 -3.24
N MET A 21 6.94 -10.86 -3.80
CA MET A 21 6.80 -10.58 -5.22
C MET A 21 6.46 -9.09 -5.44
N PRO A 22 6.61 -8.57 -6.67
CA PRO A 22 6.24 -7.20 -6.99
C PRO A 22 4.80 -6.87 -6.59
N PHE A 23 4.62 -5.69 -6.02
CA PHE A 23 3.30 -5.13 -5.71
C PHE A 23 2.95 -4.04 -6.72
N ILE A 24 1.81 -4.19 -7.39
CA ILE A 24 1.42 -3.29 -8.49
C ILE A 24 1.33 -1.82 -8.04
N MET A 25 0.86 -1.59 -6.81
CA MET A 25 0.70 -0.23 -6.27
C MET A 25 2.01 0.39 -5.78
N ALA A 26 3.09 -0.39 -5.63
CA ALA A 26 4.40 0.13 -5.22
C ALA A 26 4.86 1.29 -6.10
N ALA A 27 4.57 1.22 -7.41
CA ALA A 27 4.90 2.28 -8.36
C ALA A 27 4.26 3.65 -8.03
N ILE A 28 3.18 3.68 -7.28
CA ILE A 28 2.50 4.90 -6.84
C ILE A 28 2.83 5.18 -5.38
N ASN A 29 2.64 4.21 -4.50
CA ASN A 29 2.74 4.38 -3.05
C ASN A 29 4.14 4.82 -2.61
N THR A 30 5.19 4.21 -3.18
CA THR A 30 6.58 4.57 -2.84
C THR A 30 6.87 6.04 -3.12
N ARG A 31 6.27 6.62 -4.19
CA ARG A 31 6.45 8.05 -4.53
C ARG A 31 5.76 8.95 -3.51
N VAL A 32 4.58 8.56 -3.04
CA VAL A 32 3.84 9.31 -2.01
C VAL A 32 4.61 9.32 -0.69
N VAL A 33 5.15 8.17 -0.25
CA VAL A 33 5.97 8.08 0.97
C VAL A 33 7.24 8.90 0.86
N ARG A 34 7.96 8.79 -0.25
CA ARG A 34 9.20 9.58 -0.49
C ARG A 34 8.91 11.06 -0.54
N ARG A 35 7.79 11.48 -1.15
CA ARG A 35 7.37 12.87 -1.14
C ARG A 35 7.02 13.36 0.26
N SER A 36 6.32 12.55 1.06
CA SER A 36 6.03 12.86 2.46
C SER A 36 7.32 13.06 3.27
N HIS A 37 8.30 12.18 3.06
CA HIS A 37 9.61 12.26 3.70
C HIS A 37 10.34 13.57 3.34
N ALA A 38 10.34 13.95 2.06
CA ALA A 38 10.95 15.21 1.60
C ALA A 38 10.21 16.43 2.14
N LEU A 39 8.87 16.43 2.15
CA LEU A 39 8.05 17.52 2.68
C LEU A 39 8.19 17.70 4.20
N ASN A 40 8.62 16.67 4.91
CA ASN A 40 8.92 16.68 6.34
C ASN A 40 10.43 16.82 6.62
N ASP A 41 11.16 17.52 5.74
CA ASP A 41 12.57 17.85 5.92
C ASP A 41 13.48 16.64 6.20
N TYR A 42 13.15 15.50 5.56
CA TYR A 42 13.90 14.24 5.69
C TYR A 42 14.00 13.73 7.13
N VAL A 43 12.89 13.76 7.86
CA VAL A 43 12.79 13.39 9.28
C VAL A 43 13.37 11.99 9.60
N TYR A 44 13.31 11.05 8.67
CA TYR A 44 13.90 9.70 8.81
C TYR A 44 15.37 9.62 8.40
N GLY A 45 15.98 10.75 8.06
CA GLY A 45 17.37 10.84 7.58
C GLY A 45 17.49 10.74 6.06
N LYS A 46 18.60 11.30 5.53
CA LYS A 46 18.84 11.36 4.07
C LYS A 46 19.07 10.00 3.41
N ASP A 47 19.42 8.98 4.20
CA ASP A 47 19.63 7.61 3.73
C ASP A 47 18.38 6.73 3.82
N PHE A 48 17.24 7.30 4.19
CA PHE A 48 15.96 6.59 4.26
C PHE A 48 15.59 5.99 2.91
N ARG A 49 15.19 4.73 2.94
CA ARG A 49 14.72 3.97 1.78
C ARG A 49 13.36 3.39 2.09
N TYR A 50 12.51 3.34 1.10
CA TYR A 50 11.20 2.74 1.22
C TYR A 50 10.87 1.95 -0.03
N ASP A 51 10.42 0.71 0.13
CA ASP A 51 9.85 -0.09 -0.94
C ASP A 51 8.66 -0.91 -0.42
N GLU A 52 7.90 -1.48 -1.34
CA GLU A 52 6.71 -2.29 -1.06
C GLU A 52 6.77 -3.58 -1.87
N ALA A 53 6.24 -4.64 -1.25
CA ALA A 53 6.13 -5.93 -1.89
C ALA A 53 4.89 -6.66 -1.40
N MET A 54 4.43 -7.65 -2.16
CA MET A 54 3.37 -8.57 -1.74
C MET A 54 3.99 -9.86 -1.23
N SER A 55 3.56 -10.30 -0.05
CA SER A 55 3.96 -11.61 0.47
C SER A 55 3.25 -12.73 -0.29
N SER A 56 4.01 -13.70 -0.76
CA SER A 56 3.50 -14.93 -1.38
C SER A 56 3.57 -16.15 -0.45
N GLY A 57 4.08 -15.96 0.77
CA GLY A 57 4.14 -16.98 1.81
C GLY A 57 5.51 -17.62 1.99
N GLN A 58 5.56 -18.65 2.81
CA GLN A 58 6.81 -19.32 3.21
C GLN A 58 7.08 -20.59 2.38
N GLY A 59 8.31 -21.09 2.48
CA GLY A 59 8.71 -22.36 1.89
C GLY A 59 8.59 -22.41 0.37
N ILE A 60 8.55 -23.64 -0.17
CA ILE A 60 8.46 -23.87 -1.62
C ILE A 60 7.12 -23.42 -2.21
N THR A 61 6.05 -23.55 -1.45
CA THR A 61 4.71 -23.10 -1.87
C THR A 61 4.65 -21.58 -2.02
N GLY A 62 5.28 -20.83 -1.12
CA GLY A 62 5.43 -19.38 -1.24
C GLY A 62 6.21 -18.97 -2.47
N ARG A 63 7.30 -19.70 -2.76
CA ARG A 63 8.08 -19.48 -3.98
C ARG A 63 7.26 -19.70 -5.25
N ILE A 64 6.54 -20.81 -5.34
CA ILE A 64 5.70 -21.14 -6.50
C ILE A 64 4.61 -20.08 -6.68
N LYS A 65 3.89 -19.71 -5.61
CA LYS A 65 2.86 -18.67 -5.64
C LYS A 65 3.42 -17.32 -6.09
N GLY A 66 4.63 -16.96 -5.62
CA GLY A 66 5.29 -15.72 -6.03
C GLY A 66 5.55 -15.66 -7.55
N TYR A 67 6.11 -16.72 -8.12
CA TYR A 67 6.35 -16.77 -9.57
C TYR A 67 5.05 -16.84 -10.37
N ALA A 68 4.03 -17.57 -9.92
CA ALA A 68 2.73 -17.59 -10.55
C ALA A 68 2.08 -16.19 -10.56
N GLY A 69 2.15 -15.48 -9.43
CA GLY A 69 1.68 -14.10 -9.32
C GLY A 69 2.45 -13.13 -10.22
N LEU A 70 3.77 -13.26 -10.31
CA LEU A 70 4.59 -12.46 -11.22
C LEU A 70 4.20 -12.66 -12.68
N VAL A 71 3.98 -13.92 -13.10
CA VAL A 71 3.52 -14.26 -14.45
C VAL A 71 2.13 -13.67 -14.70
N ALA A 72 1.20 -13.80 -13.75
CA ALA A 72 -0.14 -13.24 -13.87
C ALA A 72 -0.12 -11.70 -14.00
N LEU A 73 0.71 -11.03 -13.21
CA LEU A 73 0.90 -9.58 -13.28
C LEU A 73 1.50 -9.15 -14.63
N GLY A 74 2.52 -9.86 -15.11
CA GLY A 74 3.11 -9.63 -16.43
C GLY A 74 2.11 -9.85 -17.55
N ALA A 75 1.32 -10.89 -17.44
CA ALA A 75 0.25 -11.21 -18.39
C ALA A 75 -0.80 -10.08 -18.47
N LEU A 76 -1.19 -9.50 -17.35
CA LEU A 76 -2.10 -8.35 -17.31
C LEU A 76 -1.52 -7.12 -18.02
N MET A 77 -0.21 -6.90 -17.93
CA MET A 77 0.44 -5.70 -18.47
C MET A 77 0.84 -5.79 -19.95
N LEU A 78 1.10 -7.00 -20.46
CA LEU A 78 1.68 -7.20 -21.80
C LEU A 78 0.65 -7.30 -22.94
N GLY A 79 -0.63 -7.41 -22.66
CA GLY A 79 -1.67 -7.59 -23.68
C GLY A 79 -1.99 -6.30 -24.43
N LYS A 80 -1.82 -6.29 -25.78
CA LYS A 80 -2.38 -5.21 -26.61
C LYS A 80 -3.92 -5.18 -26.48
N PRO A 81 -4.58 -3.99 -26.51
CA PRO A 81 -6.01 -3.85 -26.28
C PRO A 81 -6.89 -4.80 -27.11
N ASP A 82 -6.54 -5.03 -28.39
CA ASP A 82 -7.34 -5.83 -29.33
C ASP A 82 -6.84 -7.27 -29.52
N SER A 83 -5.89 -7.73 -28.70
CA SER A 83 -5.34 -9.08 -28.84
C SER A 83 -6.35 -10.16 -28.43
N LEU A 84 -6.25 -11.34 -29.06
CA LEU A 84 -7.05 -12.52 -28.69
C LEU A 84 -6.88 -12.86 -27.21
N TYR A 85 -5.70 -12.64 -26.68
CA TYR A 85 -5.37 -12.79 -25.26
C TYR A 85 -6.23 -11.87 -24.37
N ARG A 86 -6.37 -10.58 -24.70
CA ARG A 86 -7.24 -9.64 -23.98
C ARG A 86 -8.71 -10.03 -24.04
N LYS A 87 -9.17 -10.53 -25.19
CA LYS A 87 -10.54 -11.05 -25.35
C LYS A 87 -10.81 -12.30 -24.50
N LEU A 88 -9.82 -13.16 -24.29
CA LEU A 88 -9.94 -14.29 -23.38
C LEU A 88 -9.91 -13.83 -21.92
N LEU A 89 -9.02 -12.91 -21.60
CA LEU A 89 -8.88 -12.37 -20.24
C LEU A 89 -10.13 -11.60 -19.81
N SER A 90 -10.78 -10.86 -20.72
CA SER A 90 -12.02 -10.14 -20.43
C SER A 90 -13.23 -11.02 -20.12
N LYS A 91 -13.16 -12.33 -20.39
CA LYS A 91 -14.20 -13.28 -19.96
C LYS A 91 -14.06 -13.71 -18.50
N VAL A 92 -12.90 -13.47 -17.90
CA VAL A 92 -12.56 -13.86 -16.52
C VAL A 92 -12.45 -12.64 -15.61
N LEU A 93 -12.08 -11.50 -16.17
CA LEU A 93 -11.98 -10.24 -15.43
C LEU A 93 -13.35 -9.52 -15.40
N PRO A 94 -13.65 -8.79 -14.31
CA PRO A 94 -14.81 -7.91 -14.28
C PRO A 94 -14.84 -6.93 -15.44
N SER A 95 -16.03 -6.62 -15.92
CA SER A 95 -16.19 -5.62 -16.99
C SER A 95 -15.78 -4.22 -16.52
N PRO A 96 -15.36 -3.32 -17.42
CA PRO A 96 -15.10 -1.93 -17.06
C PRO A 96 -16.33 -1.31 -16.38
N GLY A 97 -16.13 -0.78 -15.17
CA GLY A 97 -17.21 -0.24 -14.33
C GLY A 97 -17.83 -1.24 -13.36
N GLU A 98 -17.56 -2.53 -13.48
CA GLU A 98 -17.89 -3.54 -12.46
C GLU A 98 -16.80 -3.53 -11.37
N GLY A 99 -17.23 -3.24 -10.15
CA GLY A 99 -16.41 -3.38 -8.95
C GLY A 99 -16.79 -4.64 -8.17
N PRO A 100 -16.18 -4.87 -7.00
CA PRO A 100 -16.60 -5.93 -6.10
C PRO A 100 -18.05 -5.72 -5.65
N SER A 101 -18.77 -6.81 -5.40
CA SER A 101 -20.13 -6.79 -4.86
C SER A 101 -20.18 -6.06 -3.51
N ALA A 102 -21.37 -5.72 -3.04
CA ALA A 102 -21.55 -5.10 -1.72
C ALA A 102 -21.00 -6.02 -0.62
N GLU A 103 -21.27 -7.32 -0.70
CA GLU A 103 -20.81 -8.32 0.24
C GLU A 103 -19.27 -8.44 0.25
N GLU A 104 -18.62 -8.50 -0.91
CA GLU A 104 -17.16 -8.52 -1.03
C GLU A 104 -16.51 -7.24 -0.48
N ARG A 105 -17.13 -6.07 -0.70
CA ARG A 105 -16.64 -4.81 -0.11
C ARG A 105 -16.75 -4.79 1.41
N GLU A 106 -17.80 -5.39 1.95
CA GLU A 106 -18.07 -5.40 3.39
C GLU A 106 -17.28 -6.47 4.14
N SER A 107 -17.13 -7.65 3.56
CA SER A 107 -16.37 -8.77 4.14
C SER A 107 -14.89 -8.72 3.83
N GLY A 108 -14.46 -7.85 2.96
CA GLY A 108 -13.06 -7.66 2.61
C GLY A 108 -12.23 -7.13 3.77
N TYR A 109 -10.92 -7.27 3.68
CA TYR A 109 -9.97 -6.72 4.64
C TYR A 109 -8.62 -6.52 3.98
N PHE A 110 -7.75 -5.73 4.61
CA PHE A 110 -6.35 -5.69 4.24
C PHE A 110 -5.44 -5.73 5.47
N ASN A 111 -4.21 -6.13 5.25
CA ASN A 111 -3.20 -6.24 6.28
C ASN A 111 -1.83 -5.90 5.69
N PHE A 112 -1.24 -4.81 6.18
CA PHE A 112 0.12 -4.42 5.87
C PHE A 112 1.01 -4.66 7.09
N THR A 113 2.14 -5.33 6.87
CA THR A 113 3.23 -5.39 7.84
C THR A 113 4.33 -4.45 7.38
N VAL A 114 4.71 -3.52 8.22
CA VAL A 114 5.76 -2.54 7.96
C VAL A 114 6.95 -2.88 8.85
N ILE A 115 8.14 -3.06 8.25
CA ILE A 115 9.38 -3.28 8.98
C ILE A 115 10.29 -2.07 8.79
N GLY A 116 10.57 -1.37 9.87
CA GLY A 116 11.57 -0.32 9.95
C GLY A 116 12.91 -0.91 10.39
N LYS A 117 13.96 -0.77 9.54
CA LYS A 117 15.29 -1.26 9.84
C LYS A 117 16.25 -0.11 10.08
N PHE A 118 16.83 -0.06 11.25
CA PHE A 118 17.79 0.96 11.64
C PHE A 118 19.21 0.59 11.24
N LYS A 119 20.10 1.58 11.12
CA LYS A 119 21.52 1.37 10.80
C LYS A 119 22.25 0.49 11.80
N ASN A 120 21.82 0.48 13.05
CA ASN A 120 22.37 -0.38 14.12
C ASN A 120 21.81 -1.81 14.09
N GLY A 121 21.01 -2.17 13.10
CA GLY A 121 20.40 -3.49 12.94
C GLY A 121 19.10 -3.70 13.74
N LYS A 122 18.68 -2.74 14.57
CA LYS A 122 17.39 -2.82 15.26
C LYS A 122 16.25 -2.81 14.24
N LEU A 123 15.25 -3.65 14.47
CA LEU A 123 14.00 -3.68 13.72
C LEU A 123 12.86 -3.14 14.57
N ILE A 124 11.93 -2.46 13.94
CA ILE A 124 10.62 -2.14 14.48
C ILE A 124 9.59 -2.67 13.50
N THR A 125 8.62 -3.40 14.00
CA THR A 125 7.54 -3.95 13.19
C THR A 125 6.24 -3.25 13.56
N ALA A 126 5.52 -2.78 12.57
CA ALA A 126 4.19 -2.24 12.71
C ALA A 126 3.20 -2.97 11.80
N LYS A 127 1.95 -2.96 12.19
CA LYS A 127 0.85 -3.57 11.44
C LYS A 127 -0.22 -2.52 11.17
N VAL A 128 -0.70 -2.45 9.93
CA VAL A 128 -1.82 -1.62 9.53
C VAL A 128 -2.89 -2.51 8.94
N THR A 129 -4.10 -2.44 9.49
CA THR A 129 -5.23 -3.24 9.00
C THR A 129 -6.43 -2.36 8.69
N GLY A 130 -7.29 -2.84 7.81
CA GLY A 130 -8.60 -2.26 7.55
C GLY A 130 -9.68 -3.33 7.49
N ASP A 131 -10.87 -2.98 7.92
CA ASP A 131 -12.03 -3.85 8.13
C ASP A 131 -12.90 -4.05 6.87
N ARG A 132 -12.46 -3.52 5.74
CA ARG A 132 -13.16 -3.56 4.45
C ARG A 132 -12.18 -3.81 3.31
N ASP A 133 -12.73 -4.14 2.14
CA ASP A 133 -11.95 -4.27 0.92
C ASP A 133 -11.09 -3.02 0.65
N PRO A 134 -9.79 -3.20 0.32
CA PRO A 134 -8.87 -2.08 0.14
C PRO A 134 -9.14 -1.24 -1.10
N GLY A 135 -9.81 -1.81 -2.12
CA GLY A 135 -10.03 -1.13 -3.40
C GLY A 135 -11.09 -0.04 -3.31
N TYR A 136 -12.23 -0.36 -2.71
CA TYR A 136 -13.39 0.52 -2.63
C TYR A 136 -13.88 0.74 -1.21
N GLY A 137 -14.07 -0.31 -0.43
CA GLY A 137 -14.66 -0.23 0.90
C GLY A 137 -13.86 0.65 1.85
N SER A 138 -12.62 0.30 2.14
CA SER A 138 -11.74 1.10 3.01
C SER A 138 -11.31 2.41 2.35
N THR A 139 -11.05 2.41 1.04
CA THR A 139 -10.63 3.63 0.34
C THR A 139 -11.70 4.72 0.38
N SER A 140 -12.97 4.39 0.23
CA SER A 140 -14.05 5.38 0.34
C SER A 140 -14.16 6.00 1.74
N LYS A 141 -14.00 5.18 2.80
CA LYS A 141 -13.95 5.67 4.18
C LYS A 141 -12.73 6.58 4.41
N MET A 142 -11.55 6.15 4.00
CA MET A 142 -10.32 6.94 4.12
C MET A 142 -10.42 8.27 3.39
N LEU A 143 -11.00 8.30 2.19
CA LEU A 143 -11.19 9.52 1.41
C LEU A 143 -12.20 10.47 2.11
N GLY A 144 -13.32 9.93 2.60
CA GLY A 144 -14.32 10.69 3.35
C GLY A 144 -13.73 11.32 4.62
N GLU A 145 -13.00 10.53 5.42
CA GLU A 145 -12.35 11.02 6.64
C GLU A 145 -11.22 12.02 6.34
N SER A 146 -10.50 11.86 5.23
CA SER A 146 -9.52 12.85 4.80
C SER A 146 -10.16 14.19 4.45
N ALA A 147 -11.28 14.17 3.74
CA ALA A 147 -12.05 15.38 3.42
C ALA A 147 -12.61 16.04 4.68
N ALA A 148 -13.19 15.26 5.59
CA ALA A 148 -13.68 15.74 6.87
C ALA A 148 -12.54 16.32 7.74
N CYS A 149 -11.39 15.69 7.78
CA CYS A 149 -10.21 16.18 8.50
C CYS A 149 -9.76 17.54 7.99
N LEU A 150 -9.66 17.71 6.67
CA LEU A 150 -9.31 19.01 6.07
C LEU A 150 -10.33 20.10 6.40
N ALA A 151 -11.61 19.78 6.37
CA ALA A 151 -12.67 20.74 6.59
C ALA A 151 -12.85 21.13 8.07
N LEU A 152 -12.74 20.16 8.98
CA LEU A 152 -13.10 20.33 10.39
C LEU A 152 -11.90 20.48 11.31
N ASP A 153 -10.79 19.79 11.00
CA ASP A 153 -9.60 19.72 11.85
C ASP A 153 -8.39 20.46 11.27
N GLY A 154 -8.56 21.25 10.22
CA GLY A 154 -7.47 21.94 9.52
C GLY A 154 -6.56 22.78 10.44
N LYS A 155 -7.08 23.29 11.57
CA LYS A 155 -6.28 24.00 12.57
C LYS A 155 -5.43 23.08 13.44
N LYS A 156 -5.74 21.79 13.51
CA LYS A 156 -4.98 20.76 14.25
C LYS A 156 -3.90 20.10 13.38
N GLY A 157 -3.97 20.28 12.06
CA GLY A 157 -2.98 19.76 11.10
C GLY A 157 -1.68 20.54 11.11
N THR A 158 -0.83 20.27 10.14
CA THR A 158 0.56 20.79 10.11
C THR A 158 0.68 22.26 9.72
N GLN A 159 -0.40 23.00 9.52
CA GLN A 159 -0.43 24.42 9.08
C GLN A 159 0.30 24.70 7.74
N LYS A 160 0.77 23.64 7.05
CA LYS A 160 1.40 23.76 5.73
C LYS A 160 0.31 23.90 4.67
N SER A 161 0.57 24.69 3.65
CA SER A 161 -0.30 24.85 2.48
C SER A 161 0.43 24.47 1.19
N GLY A 162 -0.32 24.13 0.15
CA GLY A 162 0.23 23.75 -1.15
C GLY A 162 -0.16 22.32 -1.56
N VAL A 163 0.61 21.72 -2.47
CA VAL A 163 0.42 20.33 -2.90
C VAL A 163 1.13 19.40 -1.93
N LEU A 164 0.37 18.90 -0.97
CA LEU A 164 0.84 18.08 0.14
C LEU A 164 0.35 16.63 0.00
N THR A 165 1.01 15.71 0.69
CA THR A 165 0.51 14.34 0.91
C THR A 165 -0.40 14.32 2.14
N PRO A 166 -1.32 13.32 2.26
CA PRO A 166 -2.23 13.25 3.40
C PRO A 166 -1.53 13.31 4.76
N SER A 167 -0.47 12.52 4.94
CA SER A 167 0.30 12.52 6.19
C SER A 167 0.95 13.87 6.49
N THR A 168 1.43 14.57 5.46
CA THR A 168 2.08 15.88 5.63
C THR A 168 1.06 16.98 5.90
N ALA A 169 -0.13 16.89 5.31
CA ALA A 169 -1.17 17.90 5.48
C ALA A 169 -1.91 17.77 6.83
N MET A 170 -2.20 16.56 7.26
CA MET A 170 -3.14 16.26 8.33
C MET A 170 -2.51 15.56 9.54
N GLY A 171 -1.39 14.84 9.35
CA GLY A 171 -0.66 14.20 10.45
C GLY A 171 -1.54 13.32 11.35
N ASP A 172 -1.35 13.46 12.66
CA ASP A 172 -2.05 12.67 13.67
C ASP A 172 -3.56 12.91 13.70
N ALA A 173 -4.04 14.07 13.26
CA ALA A 173 -5.47 14.35 13.19
C ALA A 173 -6.16 13.37 12.21
N LEU A 174 -5.54 13.09 11.07
CA LEU A 174 -6.06 12.08 10.13
C LEU A 174 -5.91 10.67 10.70
N LEU A 175 -4.78 10.35 11.33
CA LEU A 175 -4.55 9.03 11.91
C LEU A 175 -5.66 8.66 12.89
N ASN A 176 -5.97 9.56 13.84
CA ASN A 176 -7.03 9.36 14.84
C ASN A 176 -8.39 9.16 14.16
N ARG A 177 -8.74 9.97 13.17
CA ARG A 177 -10.00 9.82 12.44
C ARG A 177 -10.11 8.49 11.71
N LEU A 178 -9.03 8.02 11.13
CA LEU A 178 -8.99 6.73 10.44
C LEU A 178 -9.23 5.55 11.38
N GLU A 179 -8.68 5.62 12.60
CA GLU A 179 -8.94 4.62 13.64
C GLU A 179 -10.38 4.70 14.18
N GLU A 180 -10.87 5.89 14.48
CA GLU A 180 -12.19 6.07 15.08
C GLU A 180 -13.34 5.80 14.11
N ASN A 181 -13.21 6.18 12.83
CA ASN A 181 -14.35 6.23 11.91
C ASN A 181 -14.18 5.37 10.65
N ALA A 182 -12.95 5.03 10.26
CA ALA A 182 -12.71 4.32 9.01
C ALA A 182 -12.43 2.81 9.18
N GLY A 183 -12.39 2.31 10.42
CA GLY A 183 -12.12 0.90 10.71
C GLY A 183 -10.68 0.48 10.44
N LEU A 184 -9.74 1.44 10.48
CA LEU A 184 -8.32 1.15 10.40
C LEU A 184 -7.74 0.92 11.80
N SER A 185 -6.65 0.17 11.87
CA SER A 185 -5.86 0.00 13.09
C SER A 185 -4.38 0.10 12.76
N PHE A 186 -3.64 0.83 13.60
CA PHE A 186 -2.19 1.01 13.50
C PHE A 186 -1.54 0.51 14.78
N THR A 187 -0.79 -0.58 14.71
CA THR A 187 -0.23 -1.24 15.89
C THR A 187 1.27 -1.44 15.73
N ILE A 188 2.05 -1.00 16.73
CA ILE A 188 3.47 -1.34 16.83
C ILE A 188 3.57 -2.68 17.54
N LEU A 189 4.23 -3.66 16.91
CA LEU A 189 4.32 -5.04 17.42
C LEU A 189 5.61 -5.28 18.21
N SER A 190 6.71 -4.62 17.85
CA SER A 190 8.03 -4.76 18.49
C SER A 190 8.98 -3.64 18.08
#